data_422c325cc3438075860398fd5e54d695
#
_entry.id   422c325cc3438075860398fd5e54d695
#
_cell.length_a   1.000
_cell.length_b   1.000
_cell.length_c   1.000
_cell.angle_alpha   90.00
_cell.angle_beta   90.00
_cell.angle_gamma   90.00
#
_symmetry.space_group_name_H-M   'P 1'
#
loop_
_entity.id
_entity.type
_entity.pdbx_description
1 polymer ?
#
loop_
_entity_poly.entity_id
_entity_poly.type
_entity_poly.pdbx_seq_one_letter_code
_entity_poly.pdbx_strand_id
1 'polypeptide(L)'
;MLKYVIEHAKVTRELGLIIVCLTLNFDYLRAFKIKGMQELKDKVSYAVGLSIAESLKSQQLGGLDLDLLKEGIQDIFDQRELKINSQEANGLIQAYLEEANSAAFGENKEKGIAFLEENKNKDGVSVTASGLQYEIIENGNGSKPGPTDQVKVHYHGTLADGTIFDSSVSRGTPATFGVNQVIKGWTEALQLMPQGSKWKLYIPQDLAYG
;
A
#
# COMPACT_ATOMS: atom_id res chain seq x y z
N MET A 1 -20.93 -38.04 -8.50
CA MET A 1 -21.69 -39.28 -8.73
C MET A 1 -21.76 -39.52 -10.25
N LEU A 2 -20.78 -40.29 -10.75
CA LEU A 2 -20.65 -40.62 -12.19
C LEU A 2 -21.34 -41.96 -12.44
N LYS A 3 -22.41 -41.96 -13.21
CA LYS A 3 -23.10 -43.20 -13.68
C LYS A 3 -22.42 -43.70 -14.94
N TYR A 4 -21.82 -44.88 -14.87
CA TYR A 4 -21.37 -45.63 -16.05
C TYR A 4 -22.55 -46.52 -16.51
N VAL A 5 -22.97 -46.38 -17.77
CA VAL A 5 -23.80 -47.33 -18.47
C VAL A 5 -22.86 -48.25 -19.26
N ILE A 6 -22.77 -49.52 -18.88
CA ILE A 6 -22.07 -50.55 -19.63
C ILE A 6 -23.10 -51.34 -20.41
N GLU A 7 -23.18 -51.12 -21.72
CA GLU A 7 -23.92 -52.01 -22.62
C GLU A 7 -23.00 -53.11 -23.15
N HIS A 8 -23.52 -54.33 -23.20
CA HIS A 8 -22.82 -55.55 -23.58
C HIS A 8 -22.30 -55.46 -25.02
N ALA A 9 -21.02 -55.45 -25.21
CA ALA A 9 -20.36 -55.64 -26.51
C ALA A 9 -20.18 -57.16 -26.77
N LYS A 10 -20.76 -57.65 -27.89
CA LYS A 10 -20.53 -58.98 -28.40
C LYS A 10 -19.06 -59.15 -28.80
N VAL A 11 -18.43 -60.18 -28.26
CA VAL A 11 -17.09 -60.60 -28.63
C VAL A 11 -17.09 -61.13 -30.05
N THR A 12 -16.52 -60.36 -30.99
CA THR A 12 -16.07 -60.90 -32.30
C THR A 12 -14.74 -60.25 -32.67
N ARG A 13 -13.74 -61.13 -32.78
CA ARG A 13 -12.47 -61.00 -33.51
C ARG A 13 -12.05 -59.61 -34.02
N GLU A 14 -11.48 -58.76 -33.14
CA GLU A 14 -10.60 -57.67 -33.55
C GLU A 14 -9.73 -57.18 -32.36
N LEU A 15 -8.82 -58.03 -31.92
CA LEU A 15 -7.84 -57.66 -30.92
C LEU A 15 -6.93 -56.46 -31.33
N GLY A 16 -6.80 -56.23 -32.64
CA GLY A 16 -5.99 -55.12 -33.16
C GLY A 16 -6.67 -53.74 -33.00
N LEU A 17 -8.00 -53.63 -33.19
CA LEU A 17 -8.72 -52.39 -33.11
C LEU A 17 -8.89 -51.87 -31.66
N ILE A 18 -9.00 -52.77 -30.70
CA ILE A 18 -9.12 -52.45 -29.28
C ILE A 18 -7.83 -51.86 -28.74
N ILE A 19 -6.65 -52.34 -29.17
CA ILE A 19 -5.36 -51.82 -28.76
C ILE A 19 -5.16 -50.41 -29.34
N VAL A 20 -5.52 -50.16 -30.61
CA VAL A 20 -5.45 -48.83 -31.23
C VAL A 20 -6.44 -47.83 -30.57
N CYS A 21 -7.65 -48.27 -30.26
CA CYS A 21 -8.61 -47.39 -29.54
C CYS A 21 -8.19 -47.08 -28.09
N LEU A 22 -7.56 -48.05 -27.40
CA LEU A 22 -7.04 -47.81 -26.03
C LEU A 22 -5.81 -46.92 -26.04
N THR A 23 -4.93 -47.02 -26.99
CA THR A 23 -3.74 -46.15 -27.14
C THR A 23 -4.18 -44.73 -27.52
N LEU A 24 -5.11 -44.56 -28.47
CA LEU A 24 -5.66 -43.25 -28.85
C LEU A 24 -6.40 -42.56 -27.68
N ASN A 25 -7.12 -43.29 -26.85
CA ASN A 25 -7.73 -42.72 -25.64
C ASN A 25 -6.71 -42.37 -24.60
N PHE A 26 -5.62 -43.13 -24.44
CA PHE A 26 -4.57 -42.81 -23.49
C PHE A 26 -3.79 -41.59 -23.92
N ASP A 27 -3.46 -41.46 -25.20
CA ASP A 27 -2.77 -40.27 -25.72
C ASP A 27 -3.66 -39.05 -25.70
N TYR A 28 -4.95 -39.18 -25.96
CA TYR A 28 -5.92 -38.08 -25.82
C TYR A 28 -6.07 -37.61 -24.35
N LEU A 29 -6.20 -38.53 -23.40
CA LEU A 29 -6.26 -38.21 -21.96
C LEU A 29 -4.95 -37.61 -21.46
N ARG A 30 -3.82 -38.08 -21.95
CA ARG A 30 -2.51 -37.52 -21.65
C ARG A 30 -2.38 -36.11 -22.21
N ALA A 31 -2.77 -35.87 -23.46
CA ALA A 31 -2.76 -34.55 -24.08
C ALA A 31 -3.69 -33.57 -23.36
N PHE A 32 -4.90 -34.03 -22.97
CA PHE A 32 -5.84 -33.21 -22.19
C PHE A 32 -5.31 -32.87 -20.82
N LYS A 33 -4.68 -33.79 -20.10
CA LYS A 33 -4.03 -33.56 -18.81
C LYS A 33 -2.85 -32.60 -18.95
N ILE A 34 -2.03 -32.73 -19.99
CA ILE A 34 -0.91 -31.82 -20.27
C ILE A 34 -1.43 -30.42 -20.59
N LYS A 35 -2.49 -30.32 -21.41
CA LYS A 35 -3.13 -29.02 -21.72
C LYS A 35 -3.70 -28.34 -20.48
N GLY A 36 -4.36 -29.07 -19.60
CA GLY A 36 -4.89 -28.55 -18.33
C GLY A 36 -3.76 -28.12 -17.37
N MET A 37 -2.64 -28.86 -17.34
CA MET A 37 -1.46 -28.47 -16.55
C MET A 37 -0.79 -27.21 -17.11
N GLN A 38 -0.68 -27.08 -18.44
CA GLN A 38 -0.13 -25.90 -19.08
C GLN A 38 -1.00 -24.67 -18.81
N GLU A 39 -2.33 -24.79 -18.94
CA GLU A 39 -3.25 -23.71 -18.63
C GLU A 39 -3.18 -23.25 -17.17
N LEU A 40 -3.01 -24.19 -16.22
CA LEU A 40 -2.81 -23.86 -14.82
C LEU A 40 -1.48 -23.12 -14.61
N LYS A 41 -0.40 -23.63 -15.23
CA LYS A 41 0.94 -23.01 -15.15
C LYS A 41 0.92 -21.56 -15.68
N ASP A 42 0.25 -21.33 -16.80
CA ASP A 42 0.14 -20.01 -17.41
C ASP A 42 -0.63 -19.04 -16.49
N LYS A 43 -1.73 -19.48 -15.90
CA LYS A 43 -2.51 -18.70 -14.91
C LYS A 43 -1.71 -18.40 -13.66
N VAL A 44 -0.96 -19.36 -13.14
CA VAL A 44 -0.09 -19.18 -11.96
C VAL A 44 1.05 -18.22 -12.28
N SER A 45 1.68 -18.33 -13.45
CA SER A 45 2.74 -17.40 -13.87
C SER A 45 2.23 -15.95 -13.92
N TYR A 46 1.05 -15.74 -14.49
CA TYR A 46 0.42 -14.42 -14.51
C TYR A 46 0.08 -13.92 -13.09
N ALA A 47 -0.49 -14.77 -12.24
CA ALA A 47 -0.84 -14.41 -10.86
C ALA A 47 0.39 -14.03 -10.02
N VAL A 48 1.51 -14.76 -10.18
CA VAL A 48 2.78 -14.41 -9.54
C VAL A 48 3.28 -13.05 -10.04
N GLY A 49 3.18 -12.80 -11.35
CA GLY A 49 3.50 -11.49 -11.93
C GLY A 49 2.70 -10.35 -11.32
N LEU A 50 1.39 -10.53 -11.13
CA LEU A 50 0.55 -9.52 -10.43
C LEU A 50 1.03 -9.25 -9.01
N SER A 51 1.31 -10.31 -8.24
CA SER A 51 1.78 -10.18 -6.85
C SER A 51 3.13 -9.45 -6.76
N ILE A 52 4.06 -9.75 -7.67
CA ILE A 52 5.35 -9.04 -7.75
C ILE A 52 5.11 -7.56 -8.10
N ALA A 53 4.26 -7.27 -9.09
CA ALA A 53 3.97 -5.91 -9.51
C ALA A 53 3.33 -5.07 -8.40
N GLU A 54 2.40 -5.64 -7.63
CA GLU A 54 1.81 -4.98 -6.46
C GLU A 54 2.86 -4.69 -5.38
N SER A 55 3.75 -5.64 -5.11
CA SER A 55 4.86 -5.46 -4.17
C SER A 55 5.82 -4.36 -4.62
N LEU A 56 6.23 -4.36 -5.89
CA LEU A 56 7.10 -3.31 -6.45
C LEU A 56 6.43 -1.93 -6.37
N LYS A 57 5.15 -1.86 -6.71
CA LYS A 57 4.39 -0.61 -6.64
C LYS A 57 4.27 -0.08 -5.20
N SER A 58 4.03 -0.95 -4.23
CA SER A 58 3.95 -0.57 -2.82
C SER A 58 5.28 -0.07 -2.26
N GLN A 59 6.40 -0.49 -2.85
CA GLN A 59 7.75 -0.06 -2.51
C GLN A 59 8.25 1.13 -3.37
N GLN A 60 7.38 1.80 -4.11
CA GLN A 60 7.71 2.92 -5.01
C GLN A 60 8.64 2.55 -6.19
N LEU A 61 8.69 1.27 -6.54
CA LEU A 61 9.45 0.72 -7.66
C LEU A 61 8.60 0.55 -8.94
N GLY A 62 7.50 1.29 -9.07
CA GLY A 62 6.56 1.15 -10.19
C GLY A 62 7.05 1.70 -11.54
N GLY A 63 8.13 2.49 -11.54
CA GLY A 63 8.69 3.11 -12.76
C GLY A 63 9.81 2.33 -13.44
N LEU A 64 10.06 1.07 -13.03
CA LEU A 64 11.14 0.25 -13.56
C LEU A 64 10.84 -0.24 -14.99
N ASP A 65 11.91 -0.48 -15.76
CA ASP A 65 11.83 -1.14 -17.05
C ASP A 65 11.47 -2.61 -16.88
N LEU A 66 10.29 -2.98 -17.40
CA LEU A 66 9.75 -4.34 -17.23
C LEU A 66 10.50 -5.38 -18.07
N ASP A 67 11.12 -5.00 -19.17
CA ASP A 67 11.91 -5.92 -20.00
C ASP A 67 13.23 -6.25 -19.30
N LEU A 68 13.90 -5.26 -18.71
CA LEU A 68 15.10 -5.49 -17.89
C LEU A 68 14.78 -6.26 -16.61
N LEU A 69 13.64 -6.00 -15.97
CA LEU A 69 13.18 -6.76 -14.81
C LEU A 69 12.96 -8.24 -15.18
N LYS A 70 12.30 -8.51 -16.30
CA LYS A 70 12.10 -9.85 -16.84
C LYS A 70 13.43 -10.54 -17.14
N GLU A 71 14.38 -9.81 -17.76
CA GLU A 71 15.71 -10.35 -18.07
C GLU A 71 16.44 -10.78 -16.79
N GLY A 72 16.46 -9.94 -15.76
CA GLY A 72 17.08 -10.28 -14.47
C GLY A 72 16.45 -11.50 -13.80
N ILE A 73 15.12 -11.63 -13.86
CA ILE A 73 14.41 -12.83 -13.37
C ILE A 73 14.86 -14.05 -14.17
N GLN A 74 14.94 -13.94 -15.49
CA GLN A 74 15.33 -15.04 -16.38
C GLN A 74 16.78 -15.48 -16.16
N ASP A 75 17.69 -14.53 -15.96
CA ASP A 75 19.10 -14.82 -15.68
C ASP A 75 19.29 -15.66 -14.41
N ILE A 76 18.51 -15.37 -13.36
CA ILE A 76 18.50 -16.19 -12.13
C ILE A 76 17.95 -17.59 -12.39
N PHE A 77 16.82 -17.75 -13.10
CA PHE A 77 16.24 -19.06 -13.37
C PHE A 77 17.09 -19.92 -14.29
N ASP A 78 17.75 -19.30 -15.28
CA ASP A 78 18.61 -19.97 -16.25
C ASP A 78 20.07 -20.13 -15.76
N GLN A 79 20.38 -19.64 -14.54
CA GLN A 79 21.74 -19.66 -13.95
C GLN A 79 22.79 -19.00 -14.86
N ARG A 80 22.40 -17.88 -15.51
CA ARG A 80 23.31 -17.12 -16.38
C ARG A 80 24.26 -16.26 -15.55
N GLU A 81 25.35 -15.82 -16.18
CA GLU A 81 26.23 -14.81 -15.60
C GLU A 81 25.46 -13.49 -15.40
N LEU A 82 25.46 -13.00 -14.16
CA LEU A 82 24.73 -11.79 -13.80
C LEU A 82 25.50 -10.54 -14.23
N LYS A 83 24.79 -9.56 -14.80
CA LYS A 83 25.35 -8.26 -15.21
C LYS A 83 25.88 -7.45 -14.05
N ILE A 84 25.30 -7.63 -12.87
CA ILE A 84 25.66 -6.97 -11.60
C ILE A 84 25.63 -8.01 -10.48
N ASN A 85 26.49 -7.86 -9.49
CA ASN A 85 26.48 -8.74 -8.32
C ASN A 85 25.42 -8.31 -7.30
N SER A 86 25.09 -9.19 -6.34
CA SER A 86 24.05 -8.95 -5.35
C SER A 86 24.31 -7.73 -4.45
N GLN A 87 25.56 -7.42 -4.15
CA GLN A 87 25.89 -6.25 -3.32
C GLN A 87 25.67 -4.95 -4.10
N GLU A 88 26.09 -4.91 -5.35
CA GLU A 88 25.85 -3.79 -6.26
C GLU A 88 24.36 -3.59 -6.51
N ALA A 89 23.59 -4.68 -6.77
CA ALA A 89 22.15 -4.63 -6.95
C ALA A 89 21.43 -4.00 -5.74
N ASN A 90 21.79 -4.43 -4.52
CA ASN A 90 21.21 -3.85 -3.30
C ASN A 90 21.55 -2.36 -3.16
N GLY A 91 22.79 -1.96 -3.46
CA GLY A 91 23.19 -0.55 -3.43
C GLY A 91 22.41 0.31 -4.42
N LEU A 92 22.20 -0.16 -5.64
CA LEU A 92 21.41 0.53 -6.67
C LEU A 92 19.94 0.67 -6.28
N ILE A 93 19.34 -0.39 -5.72
CA ILE A 93 17.95 -0.34 -5.24
C ILE A 93 17.81 0.70 -4.13
N GLN A 94 18.71 0.72 -3.15
CA GLN A 94 18.69 1.69 -2.06
C GLN A 94 18.85 3.13 -2.57
N ALA A 95 19.81 3.39 -3.44
CA ALA A 95 20.02 4.72 -4.02
C ALA A 95 18.79 5.20 -4.81
N TYR A 96 18.16 4.33 -5.60
CA TYR A 96 16.94 4.65 -6.32
C TYR A 96 15.76 4.99 -5.39
N LEU A 97 15.59 4.20 -4.31
CA LEU A 97 14.55 4.46 -3.31
C LEU A 97 14.79 5.78 -2.55
N GLU A 98 16.04 6.09 -2.21
CA GLU A 98 16.41 7.36 -1.57
C GLU A 98 16.10 8.55 -2.49
N GLU A 99 16.44 8.46 -3.77
CA GLU A 99 16.13 9.49 -4.75
C GLU A 99 14.61 9.66 -4.95
N ALA A 100 13.87 8.56 -5.11
CA ALA A 100 12.43 8.58 -5.25
C ALA A 100 11.73 9.16 -4.01
N ASN A 101 12.17 8.78 -2.82
CA ASN A 101 11.66 9.31 -1.56
C ASN A 101 11.97 10.81 -1.42
N SER A 102 13.18 11.23 -1.77
CA SER A 102 13.58 12.65 -1.71
C SER A 102 12.74 13.51 -2.66
N ALA A 103 12.50 13.03 -3.86
CA ALA A 103 11.65 13.71 -4.85
C ALA A 103 10.19 13.82 -4.37
N ALA A 104 9.62 12.71 -3.87
CA ALA A 104 8.27 12.68 -3.32
C ALA A 104 8.12 13.59 -2.08
N PHE A 105 9.16 13.61 -1.22
CA PHE A 105 9.20 14.49 -0.05
C PHE A 105 9.22 15.97 -0.47
N GLY A 106 10.04 16.34 -1.45
CA GLY A 106 10.08 17.70 -2.00
C GLY A 106 8.74 18.14 -2.56
N GLU A 107 8.12 17.33 -3.39
CA GLU A 107 6.81 17.60 -3.98
C GLU A 107 5.70 17.74 -2.92
N ASN A 108 5.68 16.84 -1.93
CA ASN A 108 4.71 16.90 -0.84
C ASN A 108 4.90 18.14 0.03
N LYS A 109 6.16 18.54 0.28
CA LYS A 109 6.48 19.77 1.01
C LYS A 109 5.97 21.01 0.28
N GLU A 110 6.23 21.11 -1.03
CA GLU A 110 5.75 22.23 -1.85
C GLU A 110 4.22 22.30 -1.88
N LYS A 111 3.54 21.16 -2.08
CA LYS A 111 2.08 21.07 -2.00
C LYS A 111 1.54 21.49 -0.64
N GLY A 112 2.22 21.07 0.44
CA GLY A 112 1.86 21.45 1.80
C GLY A 112 1.98 22.96 2.06
N ILE A 113 3.07 23.59 1.59
CA ILE A 113 3.29 25.03 1.67
C ILE A 113 2.21 25.78 0.88
N ALA A 114 1.97 25.39 -0.37
CA ALA A 114 0.94 26.02 -1.22
C ALA A 114 -0.45 25.90 -0.60
N PHE A 115 -0.79 24.74 -0.05
CA PHE A 115 -2.05 24.54 0.68
C PHE A 115 -2.19 25.49 1.88
N LEU A 116 -1.16 25.63 2.71
CA LEU A 116 -1.19 26.51 3.88
C LEU A 116 -1.27 28.00 3.48
N GLU A 117 -0.59 28.41 2.40
CA GLU A 117 -0.65 29.75 1.85
C GLU A 117 -2.07 30.12 1.36
N GLU A 118 -2.76 29.19 0.73
CA GLU A 118 -4.15 29.37 0.34
C GLU A 118 -5.09 29.35 1.55
N ASN A 119 -4.89 28.37 2.46
CA ASN A 119 -5.79 28.12 3.57
C ASN A 119 -5.85 29.26 4.59
N LYS A 120 -4.72 29.96 4.82
CA LYS A 120 -4.67 31.11 5.74
C LYS A 120 -5.61 32.27 5.36
N ASN A 121 -6.02 32.33 4.08
CA ASN A 121 -6.91 33.37 3.57
C ASN A 121 -8.40 32.96 3.64
N LYS A 122 -8.71 31.77 4.12
CA LYS A 122 -10.11 31.31 4.26
C LYS A 122 -10.76 31.91 5.50
N ASP A 123 -12.04 32.25 5.37
CA ASP A 123 -12.82 32.71 6.51
C ASP A 123 -12.83 31.67 7.64
N GLY A 124 -12.65 32.15 8.88
CA GLY A 124 -12.61 31.29 10.07
C GLY A 124 -11.27 30.64 10.38
N VAL A 125 -10.28 30.74 9.51
CA VAL A 125 -8.93 30.24 9.76
C VAL A 125 -8.09 31.27 10.51
N SER A 126 -7.50 30.87 11.61
CA SER A 126 -6.54 31.64 12.39
C SER A 126 -5.14 31.07 12.22
N VAL A 127 -4.13 31.95 12.25
CA VAL A 127 -2.71 31.58 12.08
C VAL A 127 -1.92 32.05 13.31
N THR A 128 -1.12 31.17 13.88
CA THR A 128 -0.22 31.52 15.00
C THR A 128 1.16 32.00 14.48
N ALA A 129 1.97 32.53 15.38
CA ALA A 129 3.32 32.96 15.05
C ALA A 129 4.24 31.85 14.56
N SER A 130 3.99 30.59 14.93
CA SER A 130 4.73 29.42 14.47
C SER A 130 4.31 28.95 13.06
N GLY A 131 3.22 29.51 12.51
CA GLY A 131 2.64 29.07 11.24
C GLY A 131 1.57 27.97 11.38
N LEU A 132 1.28 27.52 12.61
CA LEU A 132 0.15 26.63 12.86
C LEU A 132 -1.14 27.35 12.44
N GLN A 133 -2.00 26.68 11.65
CA GLN A 133 -3.31 27.20 11.30
C GLN A 133 -4.40 26.36 11.95
N TYR A 134 -5.48 27.00 12.36
CA TYR A 134 -6.60 26.31 12.97
C TYR A 134 -7.94 27.00 12.68
N GLU A 135 -8.97 26.21 12.71
CA GLU A 135 -10.38 26.63 12.58
C GLU A 135 -11.15 26.12 13.81
N ILE A 136 -11.89 26.99 14.46
CA ILE A 136 -12.72 26.65 15.62
C ILE A 136 -14.07 26.15 15.11
N ILE A 137 -14.32 24.85 15.23
CA ILE A 137 -15.60 24.22 14.86
C ILE A 137 -16.59 24.38 16.03
N GLU A 138 -16.14 24.10 17.24
CA GLU A 138 -16.90 24.24 18.46
C GLU A 138 -16.00 24.85 19.54
N ASN A 139 -16.46 25.88 20.22
CA ASN A 139 -15.71 26.51 21.29
C ASN A 139 -16.14 25.92 22.63
N GLY A 140 -15.22 25.35 23.36
CA GLY A 140 -15.44 24.89 24.72
C GLY A 140 -15.43 26.04 25.73
N ASN A 141 -15.85 25.75 26.94
CA ASN A 141 -15.88 26.68 28.05
C ASN A 141 -15.08 26.26 29.28
N GLY A 142 -14.34 25.13 29.16
CA GLY A 142 -13.48 24.62 30.22
C GLY A 142 -12.11 25.31 30.29
N SER A 143 -11.26 24.88 31.22
CA SER A 143 -9.89 25.38 31.36
C SER A 143 -9.03 24.92 30.17
N LYS A 144 -8.02 25.71 29.84
CA LYS A 144 -6.96 25.31 28.89
C LYS A 144 -5.92 24.48 29.63
N PRO A 145 -5.44 23.37 29.02
CA PRO A 145 -4.41 22.56 29.64
C PRO A 145 -3.06 23.28 29.67
N GLY A 146 -2.30 23.04 30.71
CA GLY A 146 -0.90 23.45 30.80
C GLY A 146 0.04 22.50 30.05
N PRO A 147 1.32 22.88 29.90
CA PRO A 147 2.27 22.12 29.10
C PRO A 147 2.60 20.71 29.63
N THR A 148 2.37 20.44 30.91
CA THR A 148 2.63 19.14 31.55
C THR A 148 1.36 18.34 31.84
N ASP A 149 0.19 18.88 31.47
CA ASP A 149 -1.09 18.22 31.73
C ASP A 149 -1.30 17.03 30.78
N GLN A 150 -2.23 16.15 31.18
CA GLN A 150 -2.74 15.09 30.32
C GLN A 150 -4.08 15.50 29.74
N VAL A 151 -4.26 15.22 28.46
CA VAL A 151 -5.50 15.47 27.73
C VAL A 151 -6.07 14.18 27.17
N LYS A 152 -7.39 14.04 27.26
CA LYS A 152 -8.12 12.94 26.63
C LYS A 152 -8.90 13.49 25.45
N VAL A 153 -8.57 13.02 24.24
CA VAL A 153 -9.10 13.59 23.00
C VAL A 153 -9.56 12.52 22.01
N HIS A 154 -10.56 12.85 21.22
CA HIS A 154 -10.78 12.22 19.95
C HIS A 154 -10.07 13.02 18.86
N TYR A 155 -9.46 12.34 17.92
CA TYR A 155 -8.82 12.96 16.76
C TYR A 155 -9.01 12.14 15.49
N HIS A 156 -8.86 12.81 14.37
CA HIS A 156 -8.92 12.24 13.04
C HIS A 156 -7.85 12.92 12.19
N GLY A 157 -6.76 12.21 11.95
CA GLY A 157 -5.60 12.73 11.22
C GLY A 157 -5.63 12.30 9.76
N THR A 158 -5.53 13.30 8.88
CA THR A 158 -5.42 13.06 7.43
C THR A 158 -4.21 13.79 6.86
N LEU A 159 -3.65 13.25 5.78
CA LEU A 159 -2.72 13.97 4.93
C LEU A 159 -3.46 15.05 4.11
N ALA A 160 -2.71 15.89 3.39
CA ALA A 160 -3.28 16.95 2.56
C ALA A 160 -4.18 16.42 1.42
N ASP A 161 -3.93 15.21 0.94
CA ASP A 161 -4.72 14.51 -0.08
C ASP A 161 -5.98 13.83 0.47
N GLY A 162 -6.23 13.92 1.80
CA GLY A 162 -7.36 13.30 2.48
C GLY A 162 -7.10 11.88 2.97
N THR A 163 -5.93 11.30 2.73
CA THR A 163 -5.56 9.97 3.22
C THR A 163 -5.52 9.97 4.74
N ILE A 164 -6.31 9.08 5.37
CA ILE A 164 -6.33 8.91 6.83
C ILE A 164 -5.08 8.14 7.25
N PHE A 165 -4.24 8.72 8.10
CA PHE A 165 -3.08 8.03 8.64
C PHE A 165 -3.30 7.55 10.09
N ASP A 166 -4.15 8.25 10.87
CA ASP A 166 -4.54 7.79 12.22
C ASP A 166 -5.86 8.42 12.66
N SER A 167 -6.69 7.66 13.41
CA SER A 167 -7.99 8.13 13.87
C SER A 167 -8.48 7.38 15.12
N SER A 168 -8.58 8.09 16.23
CA SER A 168 -9.22 7.56 17.43
C SER A 168 -10.74 7.45 17.28
N VAL A 169 -11.32 8.24 16.39
CA VAL A 169 -12.76 8.18 16.05
C VAL A 169 -13.07 6.85 15.37
N SER A 170 -12.25 6.44 14.40
CA SER A 170 -12.39 5.13 13.70
C SER A 170 -12.21 3.94 14.65
N ARG A 171 -11.39 4.10 15.70
CA ARG A 171 -11.22 3.09 16.75
C ARG A 171 -12.34 3.08 17.79
N GLY A 172 -13.21 4.09 17.81
CA GLY A 172 -14.30 4.24 18.77
C GLY A 172 -13.86 4.54 20.22
N THR A 173 -12.56 4.85 20.45
CA THR A 173 -12.01 5.07 21.78
C THR A 173 -11.10 6.28 21.79
N PRO A 174 -11.32 7.27 22.68
CA PRO A 174 -10.45 8.44 22.81
C PRO A 174 -9.04 8.03 23.29
N ALA A 175 -8.05 8.79 22.89
CA ALA A 175 -6.67 8.60 23.32
C ALA A 175 -6.29 9.63 24.39
N THR A 176 -5.38 9.24 25.29
CA THR A 176 -4.83 10.12 26.34
C THR A 176 -3.37 10.40 26.06
N PHE A 177 -2.98 11.68 26.07
CA PHE A 177 -1.62 12.15 25.80
C PHE A 177 -1.17 13.17 26.84
N GLY A 178 0.13 13.19 27.15
CA GLY A 178 0.74 14.36 27.77
C GLY A 178 0.88 15.49 26.74
N VAL A 179 0.53 16.72 27.10
CA VAL A 179 0.61 17.88 26.18
C VAL A 179 2.01 18.08 25.61
N ASN A 180 3.04 17.75 26.38
CA ASN A 180 4.45 17.82 25.94
C ASN A 180 4.98 16.52 25.27
N GLN A 181 4.13 15.53 25.05
CA GLN A 181 4.49 14.24 24.48
C GLN A 181 3.92 14.01 23.07
N VAL A 182 3.46 15.06 22.43
CA VAL A 182 2.89 15.05 21.09
C VAL A 182 3.70 15.95 20.16
N ILE A 183 3.41 15.96 18.88
CA ILE A 183 4.06 16.85 17.91
C ILE A 183 3.88 18.34 18.30
N LYS A 184 4.83 19.18 17.90
CA LYS A 184 4.89 20.60 18.30
C LYS A 184 3.59 21.34 18.00
N GLY A 185 2.97 21.11 16.84
CA GLY A 185 1.71 21.72 16.47
C GLY A 185 0.55 21.36 17.40
N TRP A 186 0.53 20.12 17.91
CA TRP A 186 -0.45 19.71 18.91
C TRP A 186 -0.16 20.31 20.28
N THR A 187 1.11 20.32 20.71
CA THR A 187 1.51 20.95 21.95
C THR A 187 1.09 22.42 22.01
N GLU A 188 1.21 23.13 20.90
CA GLU A 188 0.76 24.53 20.79
C GLU A 188 -0.76 24.63 20.77
N ALA A 189 -1.43 23.89 19.89
CA ALA A 189 -2.89 23.95 19.75
C ALA A 189 -3.62 23.62 21.04
N LEU A 190 -3.22 22.54 21.74
CA LEU A 190 -3.87 22.07 22.96
C LEU A 190 -3.85 23.13 24.06
N GLN A 191 -2.77 23.89 24.19
CA GLN A 191 -2.65 24.98 25.18
C GLN A 191 -3.50 26.21 24.80
N LEU A 192 -3.93 26.32 23.57
CA LEU A 192 -4.86 27.37 23.11
C LEU A 192 -6.32 26.93 23.23
N MET A 193 -6.61 25.62 23.19
CA MET A 193 -7.95 25.05 23.18
C MET A 193 -8.58 24.97 24.57
N PRO A 194 -9.71 25.64 24.85
CA PRO A 194 -10.50 25.35 26.05
C PRO A 194 -11.03 23.92 26.04
N GLN A 195 -11.10 23.25 27.17
CA GLN A 195 -11.73 21.93 27.31
C GLN A 195 -13.18 21.97 26.77
N GLY A 196 -13.55 20.93 26.03
CA GLY A 196 -14.83 20.83 25.34
C GLY A 196 -14.85 21.45 23.94
N SER A 197 -13.71 22.00 23.48
CA SER A 197 -13.57 22.52 22.12
C SER A 197 -13.40 21.38 21.08
N LYS A 198 -13.81 21.71 19.85
CA LYS A 198 -13.49 20.94 18.64
C LYS A 198 -12.87 21.87 17.61
N TRP A 199 -11.61 21.63 17.29
CA TRP A 199 -10.87 22.43 16.33
C TRP A 199 -10.40 21.58 15.17
N LYS A 200 -10.23 22.19 14.01
CA LYS A 200 -9.52 21.63 12.87
C LYS A 200 -8.15 22.29 12.80
N LEU A 201 -7.11 21.49 12.83
CA LEU A 201 -5.72 21.95 12.80
C LEU A 201 -5.12 21.68 11.43
N TYR A 202 -4.36 22.63 10.92
CA TYR A 202 -3.55 22.52 9.71
C TYR A 202 -2.09 22.76 10.12
N ILE A 203 -1.33 21.69 10.19
CA ILE A 203 -0.03 21.67 10.85
C ILE A 203 1.06 21.67 9.80
N PRO A 204 1.91 22.72 9.73
CA PRO A 204 3.09 22.71 8.90
C PRO A 204 4.00 21.52 9.24
N GLN A 205 4.74 21.03 8.26
CA GLN A 205 5.64 19.88 8.42
C GLN A 205 6.63 20.06 9.58
N ASP A 206 7.21 21.26 9.73
CA ASP A 206 8.21 21.57 10.77
C ASP A 206 7.63 21.52 12.20
N LEU A 207 6.30 21.59 12.32
CA LEU A 207 5.57 21.42 13.57
C LEU A 207 4.97 20.01 13.73
N ALA A 208 5.18 19.12 12.74
CA ALA A 208 4.73 17.73 12.75
C ALA A 208 5.92 16.78 12.93
N TYR A 209 6.29 16.06 11.87
CA TYR A 209 7.33 15.03 11.92
C TYR A 209 8.69 15.47 11.34
N GLY A 210 8.80 16.72 10.89
CA GLY A 210 10.04 17.33 10.40
C GLY A 210 10.29 17.17 8.93
#